data_449daa6df37c869425009a61866803a9
#
_entry.id   449daa6df37c869425009a61866803a9
#
_cell.length_a   1.000
_cell.length_b   1.000
_cell.length_c   1.000
_cell.angle_alpha   90.00
_cell.angle_beta   90.00
_cell.angle_gamma   90.00
#
_symmetry.space_group_name_H-M   'P 1'
#
loop_
_entity.id
_entity.type
_entity.pdbx_description
1 polymer ?
#
loop_
_entity_poly.entity_id
_entity_poly.type
_entity_poly.pdbx_seq_one_letter_code
_entity_poly.pdbx_strand_id
1 'polypeptide(L)'
;MSRHVVFARAAVDDLESIQSYLLGKSPQASVLVGDAIERAIQLLVERPYAGHARPDLTSSRVLFYPVYRYLLVYRVNEHAVEILRVVHGARETSFE
;
A
#
# COMPACT_ATOMS: atom_id res chain seq x y z
N MET A 1 -7.52 11.57 17.83
CA MET A 1 -6.08 11.45 17.68
C MET A 1 -5.75 10.66 16.43
N SER A 2 -4.76 11.11 15.70
CA SER A 2 -4.35 10.38 14.51
C SER A 2 -3.47 9.18 14.89
N ARG A 3 -3.56 8.14 14.07
CA ARG A 3 -2.73 6.95 14.23
C ARG A 3 -1.36 7.19 13.61
N HIS A 4 -0.38 6.43 14.04
CA HIS A 4 0.93 6.39 13.41
C HIS A 4 0.88 5.47 12.20
N VAL A 5 1.82 5.69 11.26
CA VAL A 5 2.03 4.74 10.16
C VAL A 5 3.22 3.88 10.51
N VAL A 6 3.07 2.58 10.34
CA VAL A 6 4.15 1.61 10.54
C VAL A 6 4.28 0.81 9.25
N PHE A 7 5.51 0.59 8.80
CA PHE A 7 5.78 -0.17 7.58
C PHE A 7 6.40 -1.52 7.96
N ALA A 8 5.76 -2.59 7.53
CA ALA A 8 6.39 -3.90 7.60
C ALA A 8 7.61 -3.91 6.66
N ARG A 9 8.60 -4.73 6.97
CA ARG A 9 9.80 -4.83 6.15
C ARG A 9 9.48 -5.16 4.70
N ALA A 10 8.53 -6.08 4.50
CA ALA A 10 8.12 -6.46 3.15
C ALA A 10 7.56 -5.28 2.36
N ALA A 11 6.83 -4.36 3.03
CA ALA A 11 6.31 -3.16 2.37
C ALA A 11 7.43 -2.22 1.95
N VAL A 12 8.45 -2.06 2.80
CA VAL A 12 9.62 -1.24 2.46
C VAL A 12 10.32 -1.82 1.23
N ASP A 13 10.52 -3.13 1.22
CA ASP A 13 11.15 -3.80 0.08
C ASP A 13 10.32 -3.64 -1.20
N ASP A 14 9.00 -3.75 -1.08
CA ASP A 14 8.10 -3.55 -2.22
C ASP A 14 8.25 -2.13 -2.79
N LEU A 15 8.26 -1.12 -1.91
CA LEU A 15 8.38 0.27 -2.35
C LEU A 15 9.72 0.53 -3.04
N GLU A 16 10.80 -0.02 -2.52
CA GLU A 16 12.11 0.10 -3.14
C GLU A 16 12.12 -0.53 -4.54
N SER A 17 11.53 -1.72 -4.67
CA SER A 17 11.45 -2.40 -5.96
C SER A 17 10.62 -1.63 -6.97
N ILE A 18 9.48 -1.08 -6.53
CA ILE A 18 8.60 -0.29 -7.39
C ILE A 18 9.33 0.96 -7.88
N GLN A 19 10.00 1.68 -6.98
CA GLN A 19 10.72 2.89 -7.33
C GLN A 19 11.86 2.60 -8.30
N SER A 20 12.62 1.54 -8.06
CA SER A 20 13.71 1.15 -8.96
C SER A 20 13.18 0.81 -10.35
N TYR A 21 12.10 0.05 -10.41
CA TYR A 21 11.49 -0.33 -11.69
C TYR A 21 11.02 0.91 -12.46
N LEU A 22 10.32 1.82 -11.77
CA LEU A 22 9.77 3.00 -12.42
C LEU A 22 10.86 3.98 -12.86
N LEU A 23 11.93 4.12 -12.07
CA LEU A 23 13.07 4.94 -12.47
C LEU A 23 13.69 4.45 -13.79
N GLY A 24 13.76 3.14 -13.97
CA GLY A 24 14.25 2.56 -15.20
C GLY A 24 13.34 2.79 -16.40
N LYS A 25 12.06 3.08 -16.17
CA LYS A 25 11.09 3.35 -17.23
C LYS A 25 10.99 4.84 -17.50
N SER A 26 10.78 5.63 -16.45
CA SER A 26 10.58 7.07 -16.55
C SER A 26 10.75 7.70 -15.16
N PRO A 27 11.70 8.63 -15.00
CA PRO A 27 11.82 9.35 -13.72
C PRO A 27 10.53 10.05 -13.32
N GLN A 28 9.78 10.57 -14.28
CA GLN A 28 8.51 11.22 -13.98
C GLN A 28 7.49 10.24 -13.42
N ALA A 29 7.45 9.01 -13.94
CA ALA A 29 6.55 7.99 -13.42
C ALA A 29 6.89 7.62 -11.99
N SER A 30 8.18 7.53 -11.66
CA SER A 30 8.63 7.25 -10.30
C SER A 30 8.15 8.31 -9.32
N VAL A 31 8.29 9.59 -9.67
CA VAL A 31 7.83 10.69 -8.84
C VAL A 31 6.31 10.68 -8.70
N LEU A 32 5.61 10.52 -9.81
CA LEU A 32 4.14 10.54 -9.82
C LEU A 32 3.54 9.45 -8.94
N VAL A 33 4.04 8.23 -9.09
CA VAL A 33 3.53 7.09 -8.32
C VAL A 33 3.95 7.22 -6.85
N GLY A 34 5.18 7.63 -6.58
CA GLY A 34 5.66 7.84 -5.22
C GLY A 34 4.82 8.86 -4.46
N ASP A 35 4.53 9.99 -5.10
CA ASP A 35 3.69 11.03 -4.49
C ASP A 35 2.27 10.53 -4.26
N ALA A 36 1.72 9.76 -5.19
CA ALA A 36 0.37 9.23 -5.04
C ALA A 36 0.28 8.23 -3.89
N ILE A 37 1.30 7.38 -3.73
CA ILE A 37 1.35 6.43 -2.63
C ILE A 37 1.44 7.18 -1.29
N GLU A 38 2.29 8.20 -1.24
CA GLU A 38 2.42 9.01 -0.02
C GLU A 38 1.10 9.67 0.37
N ARG A 39 0.41 10.27 -0.60
CA ARG A 39 -0.90 10.88 -0.34
C ARG A 39 -1.93 9.85 0.12
N ALA A 40 -1.89 8.65 -0.47
CA ALA A 40 -2.79 7.59 -0.07
C ALA A 40 -2.55 7.17 1.38
N ILE A 41 -1.28 7.04 1.77
CA ILE A 41 -0.93 6.68 3.14
C ILE A 41 -1.41 7.75 4.11
N GLN A 42 -1.25 9.02 3.77
CA GLN A 42 -1.76 10.10 4.61
C GLN A 42 -3.28 10.06 4.73
N LEU A 43 -3.97 9.74 3.65
CA LEU A 43 -5.42 9.56 3.69
C LEU A 43 -5.80 8.44 4.64
N LEU A 44 -5.08 7.32 4.62
CA LEU A 44 -5.37 6.17 5.48
C LEU A 44 -5.10 6.47 6.95
N VAL A 45 -4.19 7.38 7.26
CA VAL A 45 -4.00 7.83 8.65
C VAL A 45 -5.23 8.56 9.14
N GLU A 46 -5.84 9.40 8.30
CA GLU A 46 -7.04 10.16 8.64
C GLU A 46 -8.30 9.33 8.54
N ARG A 47 -8.36 8.41 7.57
CA ARG A 47 -9.52 7.56 7.31
C ARG A 47 -9.08 6.10 7.18
N PRO A 48 -8.78 5.45 8.32
CA PRO A 48 -8.16 4.12 8.25
C PRO A 48 -9.01 3.06 7.57
N TYR A 49 -10.32 3.24 7.55
CA TYR A 49 -11.22 2.25 6.97
C TYR A 49 -11.68 2.63 5.56
N ALA A 50 -10.94 3.53 4.89
CA ALA A 50 -11.24 3.91 3.52
C ALA A 50 -10.98 2.78 2.52
N GLY A 51 -10.11 1.83 2.86
CA GLY A 51 -9.86 0.67 2.02
C GLY A 51 -10.96 -0.38 2.12
N HIS A 52 -10.79 -1.45 1.36
CA HIS A 52 -11.80 -2.51 1.24
C HIS A 52 -11.20 -3.87 1.55
N ALA A 53 -11.99 -4.72 2.19
CA ALA A 53 -11.64 -6.12 2.31
C ALA A 53 -11.75 -6.77 0.92
N ARG A 54 -10.88 -7.73 0.66
CA ARG A 54 -10.85 -8.48 -0.60
C ARG A 54 -10.84 -9.98 -0.27
N PRO A 55 -12.00 -10.55 0.09
CA PRO A 55 -12.05 -11.98 0.42
C PRO A 55 -11.71 -12.89 -0.78
N ASP A 56 -11.77 -12.34 -1.99
CA ASP A 56 -11.33 -13.03 -3.20
C ASP A 56 -9.80 -13.18 -3.27
N LEU A 57 -9.06 -12.38 -2.51
CA LEU A 57 -7.60 -12.41 -2.51
C LEU A 57 -7.02 -13.05 -1.27
N THR A 58 -7.67 -12.93 -0.13
CA THR A 58 -7.14 -13.44 1.12
C THR A 58 -8.24 -13.62 2.16
N SER A 59 -8.06 -14.61 3.06
CA SER A 59 -8.90 -14.78 4.22
C SER A 59 -8.43 -13.94 5.42
N SER A 60 -7.26 -13.32 5.31
CA SER A 60 -6.71 -12.48 6.38
C SER A 60 -7.51 -11.20 6.56
N ARG A 61 -7.50 -10.66 7.78
CA ARG A 61 -8.19 -9.41 8.09
C ARG A 61 -7.32 -8.23 7.72
N VAL A 62 -7.23 -7.97 6.44
CA VAL A 62 -6.50 -6.85 5.91
C VAL A 62 -7.39 -6.06 4.98
N LEU A 63 -7.02 -4.81 4.75
CA LEU A 63 -7.72 -3.92 3.84
C LEU A 63 -6.80 -3.60 2.67
N PHE A 64 -7.44 -3.28 1.54
CA PHE A 64 -6.73 -2.95 0.31
C PHE A 64 -7.16 -1.56 -0.14
N TYR A 65 -6.19 -0.75 -0.53
CA TYR A 65 -6.47 0.57 -1.06
C TYR A 65 -5.71 0.75 -2.38
N PRO A 66 -6.43 0.98 -3.49
CA PRO A 66 -5.76 1.08 -4.79
C PRO A 66 -5.08 2.42 -5.00
N VAL A 67 -3.89 2.39 -5.59
CA VAL A 67 -3.15 3.57 -6.02
C VAL A 67 -2.60 3.24 -7.41
N TYR A 68 -3.21 3.79 -8.44
CA TYR A 68 -2.90 3.42 -9.82
C TYR A 68 -3.07 1.91 -10.00
N ARG A 69 -2.00 1.22 -10.41
CA ARG A 69 -2.02 -0.23 -10.61
C ARG A 69 -1.59 -1.00 -9.38
N TYR A 70 -1.30 -0.30 -8.28
CA TYR A 70 -0.81 -0.92 -7.07
C TYR A 70 -1.91 -1.02 -6.03
N LEU A 71 -1.73 -1.94 -5.12
CA LEU A 71 -2.60 -2.08 -3.96
C LEU A 71 -1.76 -1.93 -2.71
N LEU A 72 -2.15 -1.01 -1.85
CA LEU A 72 -1.65 -0.94 -0.50
C LEU A 72 -2.40 -1.98 0.31
N VAL A 73 -1.68 -2.92 0.91
CA VAL A 73 -2.26 -3.93 1.78
C VAL A 73 -1.92 -3.52 3.21
N TYR A 74 -2.94 -3.31 4.02
CA TYR A 74 -2.70 -2.73 5.34
C TYR A 74 -3.72 -3.27 6.35
N ARG A 75 -3.42 -3.06 7.62
CA ARG A 75 -4.36 -3.32 8.70
C ARG A 75 -4.34 -2.18 9.69
N VAL A 76 -5.40 -2.08 10.47
CA VAL A 76 -5.61 -0.98 11.41
C VAL A 76 -5.67 -1.56 12.81
N ASN A 77 -4.96 -0.92 13.74
CA ASN A 77 -5.13 -1.19 15.17
C ASN A 77 -5.36 0.15 15.88
N GLU A 78 -5.44 0.11 17.19
CA GLU A 78 -5.73 1.31 17.99
C GLU A 78 -4.78 2.46 17.75
N HIS A 79 -3.51 2.15 17.48
CA HIS A 79 -2.45 3.15 17.47
C HIS A 79 -1.84 3.36 16.09
N ALA A 80 -2.06 2.44 15.18
CA ALA A 80 -1.32 2.46 13.92
C ALA A 80 -2.15 1.99 12.74
N VAL A 81 -1.78 2.54 11.58
CA VAL A 81 -2.08 1.96 10.28
C VAL A 81 -0.80 1.26 9.85
N GLU A 82 -0.85 -0.04 9.72
CA GLU A 82 0.32 -0.83 9.39
C GLU A 82 0.28 -1.24 7.93
N ILE A 83 1.22 -0.70 7.15
CA ILE A 83 1.34 -1.05 5.73
C ILE A 83 2.13 -2.35 5.63
N LEU A 84 1.46 -3.41 5.19
CA LEU A 84 2.03 -4.75 5.16
C LEU A 84 2.71 -5.06 3.85
N ARG A 85 2.11 -4.65 2.74
CA ARG A 85 2.63 -4.88 1.40
C ARG A 85 2.22 -3.75 0.48
N VAL A 86 2.97 -3.59 -0.61
CA VAL A 86 2.54 -2.79 -1.76
C VAL A 86 2.74 -3.68 -2.98
N VAL A 87 1.66 -4.09 -3.60
CA VAL A 87 1.72 -5.10 -4.65
C VAL A 87 1.07 -4.58 -5.92
N HIS A 88 1.45 -5.16 -7.05
CA HIS A 88 0.84 -4.84 -8.33
C HIS A 88 -0.48 -5.61 -8.42
N GLY A 89 -1.59 -4.88 -8.47
CA GLY A 89 -2.92 -5.49 -8.36
C GLY A 89 -3.23 -6.50 -9.45
N ALA A 90 -2.65 -6.35 -10.64
CA ALA A 90 -2.93 -7.27 -11.75
C ALA A 90 -2.14 -8.57 -11.65
N ARG A 91 -1.08 -8.62 -10.82
CA ARG A 91 -0.20 -9.79 -10.73
C ARG A 91 -0.47 -10.66 -9.52
N GLU A 92 -0.95 -10.06 -8.45
CA GLU A 92 -1.16 -10.79 -7.20
C GLU A 92 -2.53 -11.41 -7.16
N THR A 93 -2.57 -12.71 -6.89
CA THR A 93 -3.82 -13.46 -6.82
C THR A 93 -4.06 -14.05 -5.43
N SER A 94 -3.06 -14.00 -4.54
CA SER A 94 -3.18 -14.53 -3.19
C SER A 94 -2.19 -13.84 -2.26
N PHE A 95 -2.59 -13.65 -1.01
CA PHE A 95 -1.76 -13.02 0.03
C PHE A 95 -1.69 -13.91 1.28
N GLU A 96 -2.00 -15.15 1.14
CA GLU A 96 -2.00 -16.11 2.25
C GLU A 96 -0.62 -16.61 2.63
#